data_c64710fdc4322054a23e476145bd3ee2
#
_entry.id   c64710fdc4322054a23e476145bd3ee2
#
_cell.length_a   1.000
_cell.length_b   1.000
_cell.length_c   1.000
_cell.angle_alpha   90.00
_cell.angle_beta   90.00
_cell.angle_gamma   90.00
#
_symmetry.space_group_name_H-M   'P 1'
#
loop_
_entity.id
_entity.type
_entity.pdbx_description
1 polymer ?
#
loop_
_entity_poly.entity_id
_entity_poly.type
_entity_poly.pdbx_seq_one_letter_code
_entity_poly.pdbx_strand_id
1 'polypeptide(L)'
;SVSKEFAPYAVKAGAVVIDNSSTFRMDPEVPLVVPEVNPEDILKHKGIIANPNCSTIIMVMALKPLYDLARIKRIVVSTYQAVSGAGKEGIDELTDQTKAYSEGREMEAHILPSASLPKHYPIAFNLIPQIDVFLDNLYTKEEMKMINETRKIMHDDEMRITATTVRVPVYRSHSESVNIEFEHDLELKDMAAAINAFPGIQMMDDPSNQIYPMPLYTSEKYDCFVGRL
;
A
#
# COMPACT_ATOMS: atom_id res chain seq x y z
N SER A 1 8.38 -17.67 -9.27
CA SER A 1 6.96 -17.39 -8.98
C SER A 1 6.08 -17.93 -10.10
N VAL A 2 4.84 -18.21 -9.80
CA VAL A 2 3.83 -18.64 -10.79
C VAL A 2 3.75 -17.66 -11.96
N SER A 3 3.68 -16.37 -11.68
CA SER A 3 3.63 -15.32 -12.71
C SER A 3 4.83 -15.38 -13.66
N LYS A 4 6.06 -15.56 -13.14
CA LYS A 4 7.26 -15.64 -13.96
C LYS A 4 7.24 -16.84 -14.92
N GLU A 5 6.64 -17.93 -14.48
CA GLU A 5 6.54 -19.17 -15.26
C GLU A 5 5.43 -19.10 -16.32
N PHE A 6 4.23 -18.67 -15.93
CA PHE A 6 3.03 -18.80 -16.77
C PHE A 6 2.68 -17.56 -17.61
N ALA A 7 3.04 -16.34 -17.17
CA ALA A 7 2.70 -15.13 -17.93
C ALA A 7 3.20 -15.14 -19.37
N PRO A 8 4.45 -15.60 -19.68
CA PRO A 8 4.92 -15.65 -21.06
C PRO A 8 4.07 -16.57 -21.97
N TYR A 9 3.53 -17.66 -21.45
CA TYR A 9 2.66 -18.55 -22.22
C TYR A 9 1.32 -17.91 -22.55
N ALA A 10 0.72 -17.18 -21.59
CA ALA A 10 -0.52 -16.46 -21.82
C ALA A 10 -0.34 -15.35 -22.86
N VAL A 11 0.75 -14.58 -22.77
CA VAL A 11 1.10 -13.54 -23.76
C VAL A 11 1.29 -14.15 -25.14
N LYS A 12 2.01 -15.26 -25.24
CA LYS A 12 2.20 -15.97 -26.52
C LYS A 12 0.88 -16.49 -27.13
N ALA A 13 -0.12 -16.78 -26.28
CA ALA A 13 -1.45 -17.17 -26.71
C ALA A 13 -2.34 -15.95 -27.08
N GLY A 14 -1.83 -14.72 -27.03
CA GLY A 14 -2.53 -13.49 -27.40
C GLY A 14 -3.31 -12.84 -26.25
N ALA A 15 -3.16 -13.31 -25.02
CA ALA A 15 -3.78 -12.70 -23.86
C ALA A 15 -2.94 -11.51 -23.31
N VAL A 16 -3.61 -10.54 -22.71
CA VAL A 16 -2.97 -9.54 -21.84
C VAL A 16 -3.03 -10.04 -20.40
N VAL A 17 -1.88 -10.10 -19.75
CA VAL A 17 -1.75 -10.54 -18.35
C VAL A 17 -1.73 -9.32 -17.44
N ILE A 18 -2.65 -9.26 -16.48
CA ILE A 18 -2.60 -8.31 -15.38
C ILE A 18 -2.01 -9.05 -14.17
N ASP A 19 -0.75 -8.73 -13.83
CA ASP A 19 -0.01 -9.45 -12.77
C ASP A 19 -0.07 -8.69 -11.45
N ASN A 20 -0.69 -9.31 -10.45
CA ASN A 20 -0.76 -8.78 -9.08
C ASN A 20 0.44 -9.16 -8.20
N SER A 21 1.36 -9.99 -8.70
CA SER A 21 2.57 -10.34 -7.95
C SER A 21 3.64 -9.24 -8.03
N SER A 22 4.68 -9.36 -7.22
CA SER A 22 5.82 -8.43 -7.31
C SER A 22 6.80 -8.74 -8.46
N THR A 23 6.52 -9.77 -9.26
CA THR A 23 7.48 -10.33 -10.22
C THR A 23 7.91 -9.34 -11.30
N PHE A 24 6.97 -8.60 -11.86
CA PHE A 24 7.21 -7.72 -13.01
C PHE A 24 7.16 -6.22 -12.67
N ARG A 25 6.86 -5.85 -11.43
CA ARG A 25 6.61 -4.45 -11.05
C ARG A 25 7.77 -3.52 -11.39
N MET A 26 9.02 -3.97 -11.18
CA MET A 26 10.21 -3.18 -11.44
C MET A 26 10.90 -3.51 -12.77
N ASP A 27 10.29 -4.37 -13.61
CA ASP A 27 10.76 -4.61 -14.95
C ASP A 27 10.54 -3.33 -15.81
N PRO A 28 11.58 -2.79 -16.48
CA PRO A 28 11.45 -1.58 -17.30
C PRO A 28 10.56 -1.76 -18.53
N GLU A 29 10.38 -2.99 -19.00
CA GLU A 29 9.54 -3.31 -20.15
C GLU A 29 8.06 -3.54 -19.78
N VAL A 30 7.74 -3.58 -18.49
CA VAL A 30 6.39 -3.82 -17.97
C VAL A 30 5.86 -2.57 -17.29
N PRO A 31 4.75 -1.97 -17.76
CA PRO A 31 4.14 -0.85 -17.07
C PRO A 31 3.58 -1.26 -15.71
N LEU A 32 3.80 -0.40 -14.72
CA LEU A 32 3.26 -0.51 -13.37
C LEU A 32 2.15 0.52 -13.23
N VAL A 33 0.90 0.07 -13.10
CA VAL A 33 -0.26 0.93 -13.36
C VAL A 33 -1.22 0.99 -12.18
N VAL A 34 -1.57 2.23 -11.81
CA VAL A 34 -2.77 2.57 -11.05
C VAL A 34 -3.66 3.37 -12.01
N PRO A 35 -4.83 2.83 -12.45
CA PRO A 35 -5.60 3.41 -13.55
C PRO A 35 -6.02 4.87 -13.36
N GLU A 36 -6.23 5.30 -12.12
CA GLU A 36 -6.58 6.68 -11.77
C GLU A 36 -5.35 7.63 -11.77
N VAL A 37 -4.12 7.08 -11.68
CA VAL A 37 -2.89 7.86 -11.48
C VAL A 37 -2.09 8.01 -12.78
N ASN A 38 -1.85 6.89 -13.47
CA ASN A 38 -1.04 6.82 -14.70
C ASN A 38 -1.66 5.93 -15.78
N PRO A 39 -2.94 6.17 -16.19
CA PRO A 39 -3.65 5.32 -17.16
C PRO A 39 -2.96 5.22 -18.52
N GLU A 40 -2.22 6.24 -18.94
CA GLU A 40 -1.49 6.28 -20.22
C GLU A 40 -0.39 5.21 -20.30
N ASP A 41 0.14 4.75 -19.16
CA ASP A 41 1.15 3.70 -19.12
C ASP A 41 0.60 2.35 -19.58
N ILE A 42 -0.71 2.12 -19.48
CA ILE A 42 -1.36 0.91 -20.00
C ILE A 42 -0.98 0.68 -21.47
N LEU A 43 -0.93 1.74 -22.26
CA LEU A 43 -0.65 1.65 -23.70
C LEU A 43 0.78 1.20 -24.02
N LYS A 44 1.69 1.20 -23.04
CA LYS A 44 3.09 0.81 -23.19
C LYS A 44 3.32 -0.70 -23.00
N HIS A 45 2.27 -1.47 -22.66
CA HIS A 45 2.43 -2.89 -22.35
C HIS A 45 2.85 -3.73 -23.57
N LYS A 46 3.67 -4.75 -23.32
CA LYS A 46 4.06 -5.77 -24.30
C LYS A 46 3.40 -7.12 -23.98
N GLY A 47 2.16 -7.07 -23.51
CA GLY A 47 1.36 -8.23 -23.11
C GLY A 47 1.26 -8.46 -21.60
N ILE A 48 2.06 -7.76 -20.78
CA ILE A 48 1.98 -7.82 -19.31
C ILE A 48 1.79 -6.39 -18.77
N ILE A 49 0.89 -6.25 -17.81
CA ILE A 49 0.68 -5.04 -17.00
C ILE A 49 0.83 -5.45 -15.54
N ALA A 50 1.70 -4.78 -14.80
CA ALA A 50 1.88 -5.05 -13.37
C ALA A 50 0.93 -4.18 -12.53
N ASN A 51 0.30 -4.81 -11.53
CA ASN A 51 -0.46 -4.14 -10.50
C ASN A 51 0.45 -3.87 -9.28
N PRO A 52 0.48 -2.64 -8.74
CA PRO A 52 1.40 -2.28 -7.67
C PRO A 52 1.11 -2.96 -6.32
N ASN A 53 1.99 -2.71 -5.37
CA ASN A 53 1.80 -3.05 -3.96
C ASN A 53 0.60 -2.31 -3.37
N CYS A 54 -0.13 -2.96 -2.46
CA CYS A 54 -1.37 -2.44 -1.87
C CYS A 54 -1.16 -1.09 -1.15
N SER A 55 -0.11 -0.96 -0.35
CA SER A 55 0.22 0.30 0.34
C SER A 55 0.67 1.37 -0.66
N THR A 56 1.45 1.00 -1.68
CA THR A 56 1.81 1.93 -2.75
C THR A 56 0.57 2.51 -3.45
N ILE A 57 -0.43 1.66 -3.77
CA ILE A 57 -1.64 2.10 -4.48
C ILE A 57 -2.38 3.16 -3.67
N ILE A 58 -2.68 2.90 -2.40
CA ILE A 58 -3.45 3.85 -1.57
C ILE A 58 -2.67 5.16 -1.35
N MET A 59 -1.34 5.10 -1.23
CA MET A 59 -0.51 6.28 -1.12
C MET A 59 -0.53 7.12 -2.39
N VAL A 60 -0.24 6.54 -3.56
CA VAL A 60 -0.19 7.32 -4.81
C VAL A 60 -1.54 7.87 -5.22
N MET A 61 -2.64 7.20 -4.89
CA MET A 61 -4.00 7.73 -5.06
C MET A 61 -4.15 9.06 -4.32
N ALA A 62 -3.79 9.12 -3.05
CA ALA A 62 -3.86 10.36 -2.26
C ALA A 62 -2.86 11.43 -2.72
N LEU A 63 -1.68 11.01 -3.18
CA LEU A 63 -0.61 11.93 -3.58
C LEU A 63 -0.82 12.57 -4.96
N LYS A 64 -1.41 11.84 -5.93
CA LYS A 64 -1.53 12.29 -7.31
C LYS A 64 -2.21 13.65 -7.47
N PRO A 65 -3.41 13.88 -6.90
CA PRO A 65 -4.06 15.19 -6.99
C PRO A 65 -3.24 16.32 -6.37
N LEU A 66 -2.44 16.03 -5.35
CA LEU A 66 -1.57 17.02 -4.71
C LEU A 66 -0.30 17.28 -5.53
N TYR A 67 0.28 16.24 -6.11
CA TYR A 67 1.44 16.35 -7.00
C TYR A 67 1.14 17.18 -8.25
N ASP A 68 -0.09 17.09 -8.76
CA ASP A 68 -0.54 17.90 -9.91
C ASP A 68 -0.70 19.38 -9.58
N LEU A 69 -0.87 19.74 -8.30
CA LEU A 69 -0.85 21.13 -7.85
C LEU A 69 0.59 21.65 -7.68
N ALA A 70 1.45 20.85 -7.06
CA ALA A 70 2.83 21.18 -6.85
C ALA A 70 3.68 19.91 -6.72
N ARG A 71 4.85 19.90 -7.35
CA ARG A 71 5.78 18.78 -7.25
C ARG A 71 6.10 18.46 -5.80
N ILE A 72 6.04 17.18 -5.44
CA ILE A 72 6.42 16.68 -4.12
C ILE A 72 7.93 16.41 -4.10
N LYS A 73 8.66 17.06 -3.19
CA LYS A 73 10.08 16.85 -2.98
C LYS A 73 10.38 15.67 -2.07
N ARG A 74 9.55 15.49 -1.04
CA ARG A 74 9.80 14.50 0.00
C ARG A 74 8.52 13.95 0.57
N ILE A 75 8.54 12.64 0.82
CA ILE A 75 7.47 11.90 1.50
C ILE A 75 8.08 11.17 2.70
N VAL A 76 7.43 11.28 3.85
CA VAL A 76 7.63 10.43 5.01
C VAL A 76 6.32 9.72 5.27
N VAL A 77 6.31 8.40 5.16
CA VAL A 77 5.10 7.60 5.35
C VAL A 77 5.30 6.56 6.45
N SER A 78 4.31 6.46 7.33
CA SER A 78 4.18 5.35 8.27
C SER A 78 2.87 4.62 7.97
N THR A 79 2.94 3.30 7.80
CA THR A 79 1.76 2.50 7.49
C THR A 79 1.23 1.79 8.74
N TYR A 80 -0.08 1.54 8.71
CA TYR A 80 -0.80 0.72 9.68
C TYR A 80 -1.50 -0.38 8.88
N GLN A 81 -0.75 -1.47 8.60
CA GLN A 81 -1.20 -2.48 7.65
C GLN A 81 -1.96 -3.61 8.32
N ALA A 82 -3.17 -3.85 7.83
CA ALA A 82 -4.05 -4.91 8.27
C ALA A 82 -3.45 -6.31 7.99
N VAL A 83 -3.84 -7.29 8.81
CA VAL A 83 -3.33 -8.67 8.71
C VAL A 83 -3.73 -9.37 7.40
N SER A 84 -4.80 -8.91 6.72
CA SER A 84 -5.20 -9.42 5.41
C SER A 84 -4.10 -9.34 4.34
N GLY A 85 -3.13 -8.44 4.50
CA GLY A 85 -1.94 -8.37 3.64
C GLY A 85 -1.05 -9.62 3.73
N ALA A 86 -1.14 -10.40 4.81
CA ALA A 86 -0.52 -11.72 4.94
C ALA A 86 -1.45 -12.88 4.50
N GLY A 87 -2.56 -12.56 3.82
CA GLY A 87 -3.53 -13.54 3.35
C GLY A 87 -4.49 -14.04 4.43
N LYS A 88 -5.20 -15.12 4.10
CA LYS A 88 -6.16 -15.75 5.01
C LYS A 88 -5.51 -16.20 6.32
N GLU A 89 -4.30 -16.72 6.25
CA GLU A 89 -3.55 -17.20 7.42
C GLU A 89 -3.29 -16.10 8.45
N GLY A 90 -2.99 -14.88 7.99
CA GLY A 90 -2.84 -13.72 8.89
C GLY A 90 -4.14 -13.31 9.58
N ILE A 91 -5.27 -13.42 8.88
CA ILE A 91 -6.61 -13.17 9.44
C ILE A 91 -6.96 -14.23 10.49
N ASP A 92 -6.73 -15.50 10.17
CA ASP A 92 -6.99 -16.63 11.06
C ASP A 92 -6.13 -16.50 12.32
N GLU A 93 -4.83 -16.20 12.18
CA GLU A 93 -3.92 -16.02 13.31
C GLU A 93 -4.38 -14.89 14.27
N LEU A 94 -4.78 -13.74 13.77
CA LEU A 94 -5.34 -12.67 14.63
C LEU A 94 -6.61 -13.12 15.36
N THR A 95 -7.47 -13.84 14.67
CA THR A 95 -8.73 -14.35 15.25
C THR A 95 -8.46 -15.34 16.38
N ASP A 96 -7.57 -16.30 16.14
CA ASP A 96 -7.22 -17.35 17.11
C ASP A 96 -6.49 -16.78 18.34
N GLN A 97 -5.58 -15.81 18.12
CA GLN A 97 -4.89 -15.11 19.19
C GLN A 97 -5.85 -14.30 20.05
N THR A 98 -6.81 -13.58 19.43
CA THR A 98 -7.84 -12.81 20.17
C THR A 98 -8.71 -13.73 21.03
N LYS A 99 -9.09 -14.89 20.48
CA LYS A 99 -9.85 -15.91 21.22
C LYS A 99 -9.01 -16.50 22.36
N ALA A 100 -7.76 -16.89 22.09
CA ALA A 100 -6.85 -17.43 23.10
C ALA A 100 -6.68 -16.46 24.28
N TYR A 101 -6.46 -15.17 23.97
CA TYR A 101 -6.35 -14.14 24.99
C TYR A 101 -7.62 -14.02 25.85
N SER A 102 -8.81 -14.03 25.24
CA SER A 102 -10.08 -13.94 25.96
C SER A 102 -10.36 -15.15 26.87
N GLU A 103 -9.78 -16.29 26.52
CA GLU A 103 -9.88 -17.56 27.28
C GLU A 103 -8.72 -17.75 28.29
N GLY A 104 -7.83 -16.75 28.42
CA GLY A 104 -6.65 -16.84 29.31
C GLY A 104 -5.59 -17.84 28.87
N ARG A 105 -5.58 -18.21 27.57
CA ARG A 105 -4.59 -19.09 26.96
C ARG A 105 -3.44 -18.30 26.34
N GLU A 106 -2.32 -18.96 26.13
CA GLU A 106 -1.18 -18.41 25.40
C GLU A 106 -1.54 -18.16 23.93
N MET A 107 -1.06 -17.02 23.39
CA MET A 107 -1.22 -16.66 21.98
C MET A 107 -0.06 -17.25 21.17
N GLU A 108 -0.36 -18.20 20.31
CA GLU A 108 0.62 -18.77 19.39
C GLU A 108 0.83 -17.86 18.19
N ALA A 109 2.04 -17.83 17.61
CA ALA A 109 2.41 -17.03 16.46
C ALA A 109 3.22 -17.87 15.46
N HIS A 110 2.75 -17.93 14.20
CA HIS A 110 3.31 -18.77 13.14
C HIS A 110 3.52 -18.03 11.81
N ILE A 111 2.87 -16.90 11.62
CA ILE A 111 2.79 -16.21 10.31
C ILE A 111 3.53 -14.88 10.31
N LEU A 112 3.36 -14.06 11.33
CA LEU A 112 3.87 -12.70 11.32
C LEU A 112 5.20 -12.54 12.09
N PRO A 113 6.15 -11.71 11.58
CA PRO A 113 6.04 -10.71 10.50
C PRO A 113 6.04 -11.28 9.08
N SER A 114 6.60 -12.45 8.85
CA SER A 114 6.56 -13.19 7.57
C SER A 114 6.71 -14.69 7.85
N ALA A 115 5.92 -15.50 7.17
CA ALA A 115 5.97 -16.96 7.29
C ALA A 115 7.33 -17.57 6.89
N SER A 116 8.16 -16.85 6.16
CA SER A 116 9.52 -17.27 5.77
C SER A 116 10.58 -17.05 6.84
N LEU A 117 10.26 -16.32 7.91
CA LEU A 117 11.20 -16.04 8.99
C LEU A 117 11.16 -17.12 10.08
N PRO A 118 12.29 -17.35 10.77
CA PRO A 118 12.36 -18.37 11.82
C PRO A 118 11.70 -17.94 13.15
N LYS A 119 11.39 -16.65 13.30
CA LYS A 119 10.79 -16.10 14.52
C LYS A 119 9.52 -15.33 14.21
N HIS A 120 8.46 -15.63 14.96
CA HIS A 120 7.16 -15.02 14.82
C HIS A 120 6.73 -14.35 16.14
N TYR A 121 5.80 -13.40 16.02
CA TYR A 121 5.30 -12.64 17.15
C TYR A 121 3.77 -12.53 17.09
N PRO A 122 3.08 -12.61 18.23
CA PRO A 122 1.65 -12.36 18.27
C PRO A 122 1.32 -10.95 17.76
N ILE A 123 0.25 -10.87 16.99
CA ILE A 123 -0.27 -9.59 16.47
C ILE A 123 -1.44 -9.07 17.30
N ALA A 124 -2.24 -9.94 17.93
CA ALA A 124 -3.33 -9.48 18.79
C ALA A 124 -2.79 -8.58 19.90
N PHE A 125 -3.36 -7.37 20.01
CA PHE A 125 -2.96 -6.33 20.98
C PHE A 125 -1.49 -5.86 20.85
N ASN A 126 -0.88 -6.03 19.68
CA ASN A 126 0.53 -5.72 19.43
C ASN A 126 0.72 -4.95 18.11
N LEU A 127 1.89 -4.35 17.95
CA LEU A 127 2.38 -3.77 16.71
C LEU A 127 3.67 -4.47 16.31
N ILE A 128 3.78 -4.88 15.03
CA ILE A 128 5.00 -5.50 14.52
C ILE A 128 5.61 -4.55 13.49
N PRO A 129 6.74 -3.84 13.82
CA PRO A 129 7.37 -2.86 12.94
C PRO A 129 8.26 -3.53 11.89
N GLN A 130 7.73 -4.55 11.25
CA GLN A 130 8.36 -5.31 10.18
C GLN A 130 7.29 -5.95 9.31
N ILE A 131 7.36 -5.70 7.99
CA ILE A 131 6.57 -6.43 7.01
C ILE A 131 7.53 -6.93 5.92
N ASP A 132 7.51 -8.25 5.67
CA ASP A 132 8.49 -8.94 4.84
C ASP A 132 9.90 -8.95 5.49
N VAL A 133 10.94 -9.31 4.76
CA VAL A 133 12.32 -9.44 5.26
C VAL A 133 13.09 -8.13 5.12
N PHE A 134 14.05 -7.91 6.02
CA PHE A 134 15.00 -6.80 5.91
C PHE A 134 16.00 -7.04 4.78
N LEU A 135 16.42 -5.94 4.16
CA LEU A 135 17.48 -5.87 3.18
C LEU A 135 18.76 -5.30 3.81
N ASP A 136 19.87 -5.34 3.09
CA ASP A 136 21.18 -4.87 3.57
C ASP A 136 21.19 -3.37 3.95
N ASN A 137 20.28 -2.58 3.37
CA ASN A 137 20.10 -1.17 3.68
C ASN A 137 19.21 -0.90 4.91
N LEU A 138 18.85 -1.94 5.65
CA LEU A 138 17.99 -1.92 6.85
C LEU A 138 16.53 -1.51 6.60
N TYR A 139 16.11 -1.35 5.36
CA TYR A 139 14.70 -1.29 4.99
C TYR A 139 14.14 -2.69 4.78
N THR A 140 12.85 -2.87 5.03
CA THR A 140 12.17 -4.10 4.61
C THR A 140 11.90 -4.09 3.10
N LYS A 141 11.64 -5.26 2.52
CA LYS A 141 11.20 -5.34 1.12
C LYS A 141 9.90 -4.57 0.89
N GLU A 142 9.00 -4.57 1.87
CA GLU A 142 7.74 -3.81 1.78
C GLU A 142 7.99 -2.31 1.66
N GLU A 143 8.88 -1.77 2.48
CA GLU A 143 9.28 -0.36 2.44
C GLU A 143 9.93 0.00 1.11
N MET A 144 10.81 -0.85 0.59
CA MET A 144 11.44 -0.64 -0.72
C MET A 144 10.47 -0.73 -1.89
N LYS A 145 9.40 -1.56 -1.80
CA LYS A 145 8.31 -1.54 -2.78
C LYS A 145 7.64 -0.17 -2.80
N MET A 146 7.25 0.38 -1.66
CA MET A 146 6.63 1.70 -1.58
C MET A 146 7.53 2.79 -2.20
N ILE A 147 8.82 2.78 -1.91
CA ILE A 147 9.77 3.76 -2.44
C ILE A 147 9.92 3.65 -3.96
N ASN A 148 10.23 2.45 -4.45
CA ASN A 148 10.59 2.26 -5.87
C ASN A 148 9.35 2.29 -6.78
N GLU A 149 8.25 1.67 -6.35
CA GLU A 149 7.03 1.64 -7.12
C GLU A 149 6.40 3.04 -7.24
N THR A 150 6.41 3.84 -6.16
CA THR A 150 5.93 5.23 -6.20
C THR A 150 6.70 6.06 -7.23
N ARG A 151 8.03 6.00 -7.23
CA ARG A 151 8.85 6.71 -8.22
C ARG A 151 8.49 6.30 -9.65
N LYS A 152 8.35 5.00 -9.90
CA LYS A 152 7.99 4.46 -11.22
C LYS A 152 6.60 4.93 -11.67
N ILE A 153 5.60 4.88 -10.81
CA ILE A 153 4.21 5.27 -11.10
C ILE A 153 4.09 6.78 -11.31
N MET A 154 4.76 7.57 -10.46
CA MET A 154 4.73 9.03 -10.52
C MET A 154 5.70 9.64 -11.54
N HIS A 155 6.53 8.80 -12.20
CA HIS A 155 7.57 9.23 -13.15
C HIS A 155 8.55 10.27 -12.56
N ASP A 156 8.89 10.12 -11.27
CA ASP A 156 9.80 11.04 -10.56
C ASP A 156 10.84 10.27 -9.73
N ASP A 157 11.98 9.97 -10.35
CA ASP A 157 13.09 9.26 -9.71
C ASP A 157 13.81 10.09 -8.63
N GLU A 158 13.65 11.42 -8.65
CA GLU A 158 14.28 12.32 -7.70
C GLU A 158 13.49 12.49 -6.39
N MET A 159 12.23 12.05 -6.37
CA MET A 159 11.37 12.13 -5.18
C MET A 159 12.02 11.38 -4.00
N ARG A 160 12.24 12.09 -2.91
CA ARG A 160 12.81 11.52 -1.68
C ARG A 160 11.69 10.87 -0.87
N ILE A 161 11.77 9.56 -0.68
CA ILE A 161 10.75 8.81 0.04
C ILE A 161 11.41 7.98 1.13
N THR A 162 10.84 8.00 2.33
CA THR A 162 11.14 7.05 3.40
C THR A 162 9.83 6.47 3.93
N ALA A 163 9.82 5.17 4.15
CA ALA A 163 8.66 4.43 4.62
C ALA A 163 9.03 3.63 5.88
N THR A 164 8.09 3.54 6.81
CA THR A 164 8.13 2.60 7.93
C THR A 164 6.85 1.79 7.90
N THR A 165 6.96 0.48 7.67
CA THR A 165 5.79 -0.38 7.54
C THR A 165 5.53 -1.18 8.80
N VAL A 166 4.32 -1.04 9.34
CA VAL A 166 3.92 -1.65 10.62
C VAL A 166 2.68 -2.51 10.42
N ARG A 167 2.73 -3.77 10.86
CA ARG A 167 1.55 -4.62 10.97
C ARG A 167 0.78 -4.27 12.23
N VAL A 168 -0.54 -4.09 12.08
CA VAL A 168 -1.45 -3.75 13.19
C VAL A 168 -2.56 -4.79 13.33
N PRO A 169 -3.19 -4.93 14.52
CA PRO A 169 -4.23 -5.92 14.77
C PRO A 169 -5.59 -5.48 14.20
N VAL A 170 -5.62 -5.25 12.90
CA VAL A 170 -6.79 -4.88 12.10
C VAL A 170 -6.97 -5.92 11.00
N TYR A 171 -8.19 -6.39 10.80
CA TYR A 171 -8.44 -7.46 9.84
C TYR A 171 -8.21 -7.04 8.40
N ARG A 172 -8.77 -5.91 7.98
CA ARG A 172 -8.78 -5.42 6.59
C ARG A 172 -8.62 -3.91 6.54
N SER A 173 -8.30 -3.38 5.36
CA SER A 173 -8.10 -1.94 5.09
C SER A 173 -6.83 -1.39 5.73
N HIS A 174 -5.79 -1.23 4.92
CA HIS A 174 -4.55 -0.57 5.34
C HIS A 174 -4.80 0.92 5.55
N SER A 175 -4.05 1.51 6.47
CA SER A 175 -4.05 2.96 6.70
C SER A 175 -2.62 3.48 6.68
N GLU A 176 -2.47 4.76 6.38
CA GLU A 176 -1.18 5.42 6.29
C GLU A 176 -1.24 6.83 6.87
N SER A 177 -0.16 7.24 7.53
CA SER A 177 0.10 8.63 7.88
C SER A 177 1.20 9.14 6.97
N VAL A 178 0.90 10.15 6.16
CA VAL A 178 1.81 10.66 5.12
C VAL A 178 2.12 12.13 5.39
N ASN A 179 3.42 12.44 5.56
CA ASN A 179 3.91 13.79 5.61
C ASN A 179 4.59 14.16 4.30
N ILE A 180 4.24 15.31 3.73
CA ILE A 180 4.64 15.73 2.40
C ILE A 180 5.35 17.08 2.46
N GLU A 181 6.47 17.21 1.75
CA GLU A 181 7.15 18.46 1.48
C GLU A 181 7.02 18.78 -0.01
N PHE A 182 6.40 19.93 -0.33
CA PHE A 182 6.22 20.42 -1.69
C PHE A 182 7.35 21.34 -2.15
N GLU A 183 7.44 21.62 -3.44
CA GLU A 183 8.37 22.64 -3.99
C GLU A 183 8.00 24.06 -3.57
N HIS A 184 6.74 24.34 -3.38
CA HIS A 184 6.21 25.60 -2.86
C HIS A 184 4.97 25.33 -2.01
N ASP A 185 4.61 26.28 -1.19
CA ASP A 185 3.47 26.17 -0.29
C ASP A 185 2.15 26.07 -1.05
N LEU A 186 1.25 25.23 -0.53
CA LEU A 186 -0.11 25.05 -1.03
C LEU A 186 -1.11 25.47 0.05
N GLU A 187 -2.18 26.10 -0.37
CA GLU A 187 -3.30 26.40 0.52
C GLU A 187 -4.11 25.13 0.82
N LEU A 188 -4.46 24.91 2.08
CA LEU A 188 -5.22 23.74 2.51
C LEU A 188 -6.54 23.56 1.72
N LYS A 189 -7.23 24.67 1.41
CA LYS A 189 -8.47 24.65 0.63
C LYS A 189 -8.28 24.11 -0.79
N ASP A 190 -7.14 24.40 -1.42
CA ASP A 190 -6.83 23.97 -2.79
C ASP A 190 -6.45 22.48 -2.79
N MET A 191 -5.72 22.02 -1.78
CA MET A 191 -5.43 20.62 -1.57
C MET A 191 -6.72 19.80 -1.34
N ALA A 192 -7.61 20.29 -0.46
CA ALA A 192 -8.90 19.66 -0.20
C ALA A 192 -9.78 19.60 -1.47
N ALA A 193 -9.81 20.67 -2.26
CA ALA A 193 -10.55 20.71 -3.51
C ALA A 193 -10.01 19.70 -4.53
N ALA A 194 -8.69 19.61 -4.68
CA ALA A 194 -8.05 18.66 -5.58
C ALA A 194 -8.33 17.20 -5.19
N ILE A 195 -8.23 16.87 -3.91
CA ILE A 195 -8.53 15.52 -3.39
C ILE A 195 -10.01 15.18 -3.64
N ASN A 196 -10.93 16.09 -3.34
CA ASN A 196 -12.37 15.86 -3.56
C ASN A 196 -12.76 15.67 -5.03
N ALA A 197 -12.01 16.29 -5.94
CA ALA A 197 -12.27 16.19 -7.38
C ALA A 197 -11.65 14.93 -8.01
N PHE A 198 -10.75 14.25 -7.31
CA PHE A 198 -10.01 13.12 -7.87
C PHE A 198 -10.85 11.83 -7.87
N PRO A 199 -10.91 11.09 -9.00
CA PRO A 199 -11.70 9.85 -9.08
C PRO A 199 -11.13 8.78 -8.14
N GLY A 200 -12.01 7.97 -7.55
CA GLY A 200 -11.63 6.88 -6.65
C GLY A 200 -11.17 7.33 -5.26
N ILE A 201 -11.34 8.62 -4.92
CA ILE A 201 -11.10 9.12 -3.56
C ILE A 201 -12.40 9.62 -2.94
N GLN A 202 -12.57 9.32 -1.65
CA GLN A 202 -13.57 9.94 -0.79
C GLN A 202 -12.88 10.70 0.34
N MET A 203 -13.10 12.01 0.41
CA MET A 203 -12.62 12.79 1.54
C MET A 203 -13.56 12.64 2.73
N MET A 204 -12.99 12.26 3.88
CA MET A 204 -13.66 12.14 5.18
C MET A 204 -12.88 12.98 6.19
N ASP A 205 -13.13 14.30 6.19
CA ASP A 205 -12.35 15.23 7.02
C ASP A 205 -13.25 16.29 7.67
N ASP A 206 -13.96 15.89 8.73
CA ASP A 206 -14.69 16.80 9.59
C ASP A 206 -14.35 16.51 11.06
N PRO A 207 -13.20 17.01 11.54
CA PRO A 207 -12.74 16.77 12.91
C PRO A 207 -13.73 17.27 13.98
N SER A 208 -14.53 18.30 13.68
CA SER A 208 -15.50 18.86 14.62
C SER A 208 -16.65 17.89 14.92
N ASN A 209 -16.99 17.05 13.96
CA ASN A 209 -17.97 15.98 14.08
C ASN A 209 -17.33 14.58 14.21
N GLN A 210 -16.00 14.51 14.42
CA GLN A 210 -15.27 13.25 14.57
C GLN A 210 -15.37 12.33 13.32
N ILE A 211 -15.44 12.92 12.13
CA ILE A 211 -15.51 12.22 10.86
C ILE A 211 -14.12 12.17 10.24
N TYR A 212 -13.55 10.98 10.16
CA TYR A 212 -12.25 10.67 9.54
C TYR A 212 -12.20 9.19 9.11
N PRO A 213 -11.29 8.80 8.22
CA PRO A 213 -11.19 7.42 7.77
C PRO A 213 -10.80 6.47 8.91
N MET A 214 -11.50 5.36 9.00
CA MET A 214 -11.17 4.27 9.93
C MET A 214 -11.34 2.92 9.24
N PRO A 215 -10.37 1.97 9.38
CA PRO A 215 -10.40 0.68 8.69
C PRO A 215 -11.70 -0.10 8.84
N LEU A 216 -12.31 -0.05 10.03
CA LEU A 216 -13.56 -0.75 10.32
C LEU A 216 -14.72 -0.32 9.41
N TYR A 217 -14.75 0.94 8.98
CA TYR A 217 -15.84 1.54 8.19
C TYR A 217 -15.48 1.73 6.71
N THR A 218 -14.20 1.61 6.36
CA THR A 218 -13.72 1.75 4.98
C THR A 218 -13.44 0.41 4.31
N SER A 219 -13.42 -0.68 5.06
CA SER A 219 -13.28 -2.05 4.52
C SER A 219 -14.39 -2.39 3.53
N GLU A 220 -14.05 -3.20 2.52
CA GLU A 220 -14.96 -3.69 1.47
C GLU A 220 -15.55 -2.59 0.58
N LYS A 221 -14.93 -1.42 0.54
CA LYS A 221 -15.24 -0.33 -0.38
C LYS A 221 -14.14 -0.20 -1.44
N TYR A 222 -14.52 0.33 -2.60
CA TYR A 222 -13.59 0.49 -3.72
C TYR A 222 -12.74 1.74 -3.63
N ASP A 223 -13.27 2.81 -3.02
CA ASP A 223 -12.58 4.10 -2.95
C ASP A 223 -11.45 4.10 -1.91
N CYS A 224 -10.45 4.93 -2.16
CA CYS A 224 -9.45 5.34 -1.19
C CYS A 224 -10.03 6.48 -0.33
N PHE A 225 -9.89 6.40 0.99
CA PHE A 225 -10.43 7.39 1.92
C PHE A 225 -9.32 8.28 2.45
N VAL A 226 -9.48 9.59 2.35
CA VAL A 226 -8.50 10.58 2.80
C VAL A 226 -9.13 11.49 3.85
N GLY A 227 -8.41 11.82 4.89
CA GLY A 227 -8.81 12.77 5.93
C GLY A 227 -7.65 13.12 6.84
N ARG A 228 -7.88 14.05 7.76
CA ARG A 228 -6.84 14.62 8.61
C ARG A 228 -5.76 15.34 7.81
N LEU A 229 -6.24 16.13 6.83
CA LEU A 229 -5.41 16.95 5.98
C LEU A 229 -4.80 18.13 6.74
#